data_ff8bc079451320314c8c8028bdf41480
#
_entry.id   ff8bc079451320314c8c8028bdf41480
#
_cell.length_a   1.000
_cell.length_b   1.000
_cell.length_c   1.000
_cell.angle_alpha   90.00
_cell.angle_beta   90.00
_cell.angle_gamma   90.00
#
_symmetry.space_group_name_H-M   'P 1'
#
loop_
_entity.id
_entity.type
_entity.pdbx_description
1 polymer ?
#
loop_
_entity_poly.entity_id
_entity_poly.type
_entity_poly.pdbx_seq_one_letter_code
_entity_poly.pdbx_strand_id
1 'polypeptide(L)'
;MLKNNYQDEFLSIINPIITHEEFLKRKEFMHHGKTTVFDHSMKVSYRAYKIAKKLKLNYKDAAIAGILHDFYYKPWQSLDRNTPLFKKHGFVHGNEASINSSKYFPSMVNDEILDAIKKHMF
;
A
#
# COMPACT_ATOMS: atom_id res chain seq x y z
N MET A 1 -6.93 -26.56 2.08
CA MET A 1 -8.15 -25.79 1.93
C MET A 1 -7.91 -24.56 1.10
N LEU A 2 -8.84 -24.24 0.21
CA LEU A 2 -8.69 -23.12 -0.72
C LEU A 2 -8.44 -21.81 -0.01
N LYS A 3 -9.17 -21.54 1.05
CA LYS A 3 -9.04 -20.29 1.78
C LYS A 3 -7.64 -20.12 2.38
N ASN A 4 -7.10 -21.18 2.96
CA ASN A 4 -5.75 -21.14 3.53
C ASN A 4 -4.70 -20.99 2.46
N ASN A 5 -4.89 -21.65 1.32
CA ASN A 5 -3.95 -21.55 0.20
C ASN A 5 -3.85 -20.12 -0.32
N TYR A 6 -4.98 -19.42 -0.42
CA TYR A 6 -4.98 -18.02 -0.86
C TYR A 6 -4.25 -17.13 0.14
N GLN A 7 -4.53 -17.34 1.44
CA GLN A 7 -3.86 -16.54 2.47
C GLN A 7 -2.36 -16.80 2.48
N ASP A 8 -1.96 -18.05 2.38
CA ASP A 8 -0.53 -18.41 2.38
C ASP A 8 0.19 -17.81 1.18
N GLU A 9 -0.40 -17.91 0.00
CA GLU A 9 0.19 -17.34 -1.20
C GLU A 9 0.29 -15.81 -1.08
N PHE A 10 -0.79 -15.17 -0.66
CA PHE A 10 -0.82 -13.73 -0.47
C PHE A 10 0.27 -13.28 0.50
N LEU A 11 0.34 -13.93 1.66
CA LEU A 11 1.32 -13.57 2.67
C LEU A 11 2.75 -13.78 2.17
N SER A 12 2.99 -14.82 1.38
CA SER A 12 4.32 -15.06 0.83
C SER A 12 4.74 -13.95 -0.13
N ILE A 13 3.79 -13.38 -0.87
CA ILE A 13 4.07 -12.29 -1.81
C ILE A 13 4.51 -11.03 -1.06
N ILE A 14 3.80 -10.66 0.00
CA ILE A 14 4.04 -9.40 0.70
C ILE A 14 4.96 -9.53 1.91
N ASN A 15 5.38 -10.75 2.25
CA ASN A 15 6.19 -10.97 3.45
C ASN A 15 7.46 -10.10 3.52
N PRO A 16 8.24 -9.94 2.44
CA PRO A 16 9.42 -9.08 2.52
C PRO A 16 9.10 -7.62 2.85
N ILE A 17 7.88 -7.20 2.55
CA ILE A 17 7.46 -5.83 2.82
C ILE A 17 6.95 -5.70 4.25
N ILE A 18 6.06 -6.59 4.68
CA ILE A 18 5.41 -6.46 5.98
C ILE A 18 6.33 -6.78 7.15
N THR A 19 7.47 -7.39 6.89
CA THR A 19 8.48 -7.65 7.90
C THR A 19 9.61 -6.63 7.89
N HIS A 20 9.59 -5.71 6.92
CA HIS A 20 10.62 -4.67 6.81
C HIS A 20 10.39 -3.59 7.86
N GLU A 21 11.48 -3.20 8.52
CA GLU A 21 11.44 -2.24 9.61
C GLU A 21 10.76 -0.94 9.24
N GLU A 22 11.08 -0.39 8.05
CA GLU A 22 10.50 0.88 7.63
C GLU A 22 9.00 0.75 7.36
N PHE A 23 8.56 -0.36 6.80
CA PHE A 23 7.13 -0.56 6.55
C PHE A 23 6.37 -0.74 7.86
N LEU A 24 6.97 -1.41 8.85
CA LEU A 24 6.31 -1.64 10.14
C LEU A 24 5.98 -0.36 10.88
N LYS A 25 6.62 0.75 10.55
CA LYS A 25 6.28 2.05 11.11
C LYS A 25 4.85 2.47 10.80
N ARG A 26 4.23 1.83 9.79
CA ARG A 26 2.80 2.09 9.47
C ARG A 26 1.87 1.73 10.61
N LYS A 27 2.32 0.89 11.54
CA LYS A 27 1.52 0.56 12.72
C LYS A 27 1.37 1.72 13.68
N GLU A 28 2.24 2.74 13.57
CA GLU A 28 2.19 3.91 14.42
C GLU A 28 1.26 4.99 13.89
N PHE A 29 0.80 4.87 12.65
CA PHE A 29 -0.05 5.88 12.03
C PHE A 29 -1.49 5.37 11.95
N MET A 30 -2.41 6.21 12.37
CA MET A 30 -3.83 5.86 12.32
C MET A 30 -4.42 6.26 10.97
N HIS A 31 -5.33 5.37 10.49
CA HIS A 31 -6.11 5.62 9.29
C HIS A 31 -7.56 5.70 9.73
N HIS A 32 -8.24 6.68 9.78
CA HIS A 32 -9.66 6.78 10.20
C HIS A 32 -9.91 6.17 11.59
N GLY A 33 -9.35 6.79 12.60
CA GLY A 33 -9.73 6.47 13.98
C GLY A 33 -9.11 5.19 14.51
N LYS A 34 -9.79 4.08 14.38
CA LYS A 34 -9.40 2.84 15.04
C LYS A 34 -8.45 1.95 14.24
N THR A 35 -8.31 2.20 12.96
CA THR A 35 -7.51 1.35 12.07
C THR A 35 -6.16 2.00 11.80
N THR A 36 -5.08 1.23 11.93
CA THR A 36 -3.75 1.73 11.57
C THR A 36 -3.59 1.71 10.06
N VAL A 37 -2.63 2.51 9.57
CA VAL A 37 -2.28 2.49 8.15
C VAL A 37 -1.81 1.09 7.75
N PHE A 38 -1.08 0.40 8.64
CA PHE A 38 -0.66 -0.97 8.38
C PHE A 38 -1.87 -1.88 8.13
N ASP A 39 -2.84 -1.87 9.03
CA ASP A 39 -4.02 -2.73 8.91
C ASP A 39 -4.83 -2.39 7.67
N HIS A 40 -5.00 -1.11 7.39
CA HIS A 40 -5.69 -0.67 6.18
C HIS A 40 -4.99 -1.19 4.92
N SER A 41 -3.67 -1.05 4.89
CA SER A 41 -2.88 -1.51 3.73
C SER A 41 -3.00 -3.02 3.54
N MET A 42 -3.03 -3.78 4.63
CA MET A 42 -3.24 -5.23 4.56
C MET A 42 -4.58 -5.56 3.92
N LYS A 43 -5.64 -4.87 4.33
CA LYS A 43 -6.98 -5.11 3.77
C LYS A 43 -7.05 -4.77 2.29
N VAL A 44 -6.49 -3.63 1.91
CA VAL A 44 -6.50 -3.19 0.51
C VAL A 44 -5.71 -4.18 -0.35
N SER A 45 -4.53 -4.58 0.14
CA SER A 45 -3.68 -5.52 -0.57
C SER A 45 -4.37 -6.87 -0.80
N TYR A 46 -5.00 -7.40 0.24
CA TYR A 46 -5.67 -8.70 0.12
C TYR A 46 -6.87 -8.64 -0.83
N ARG A 47 -7.63 -7.55 -0.78
CA ARG A 47 -8.74 -7.35 -1.73
C ARG A 47 -8.24 -7.28 -3.16
N ALA A 48 -7.20 -6.49 -3.39
CA ALA A 48 -6.62 -6.35 -4.73
C ALA A 48 -6.11 -7.70 -5.23
N TYR A 49 -5.45 -8.45 -4.38
CA TYR A 49 -4.96 -9.79 -4.70
C TYR A 49 -6.11 -10.71 -5.12
N LYS A 50 -7.17 -10.76 -4.32
CA LYS A 50 -8.30 -11.65 -4.60
C LYS A 50 -9.03 -11.29 -5.88
N ILE A 51 -9.24 -9.98 -6.11
CA ILE A 51 -9.90 -9.52 -7.31
C ILE A 51 -9.06 -9.85 -8.55
N ALA A 52 -7.76 -9.59 -8.48
CA ALA A 52 -6.86 -9.88 -9.59
C ALA A 52 -6.82 -11.37 -9.90
N LYS A 53 -6.79 -12.22 -8.88
CA LYS A 53 -6.83 -13.66 -9.07
C LYS A 53 -8.10 -14.10 -9.77
N LYS A 54 -9.22 -13.57 -9.33
CA LYS A 54 -10.52 -13.91 -9.91
C LYS A 54 -10.61 -13.48 -11.37
N LEU A 55 -10.03 -12.34 -11.69
CA LEU A 55 -10.06 -11.81 -13.06
C LEU A 55 -8.89 -12.29 -13.92
N LYS A 56 -8.04 -13.15 -13.37
CA LYS A 56 -6.86 -13.70 -14.05
C LYS A 56 -5.87 -12.61 -14.48
N LEU A 57 -5.74 -11.59 -13.65
CA LEU A 57 -4.78 -10.51 -13.85
C LEU A 57 -3.52 -10.78 -13.02
N ASN A 58 -2.56 -9.85 -13.08
CA ASN A 58 -1.32 -9.99 -12.33
C ASN A 58 -1.56 -9.75 -10.85
N TYR A 59 -1.87 -10.81 -10.13
CA TYR A 59 -2.22 -10.72 -8.70
C TYR A 59 -1.04 -10.39 -7.81
N LYS A 60 0.18 -10.72 -8.22
CA LYS A 60 1.38 -10.37 -7.45
C LYS A 60 1.56 -8.87 -7.45
N ASP A 61 1.50 -8.24 -8.61
CA ASP A 61 1.62 -6.79 -8.72
C ASP A 61 0.48 -6.09 -8.00
N ALA A 62 -0.72 -6.63 -8.07
CA ALA A 62 -1.87 -6.07 -7.38
C ALA A 62 -1.67 -6.08 -5.86
N ALA A 63 -1.17 -7.19 -5.32
CA ALA A 63 -0.89 -7.30 -3.88
C ALA A 63 0.19 -6.30 -3.46
N ILE A 64 1.27 -6.20 -4.24
CA ILE A 64 2.37 -5.30 -3.92
C ILE A 64 1.92 -3.84 -4.01
N ALA A 65 1.21 -3.47 -5.06
CA ALA A 65 0.69 -2.10 -5.18
C ALA A 65 -0.24 -1.77 -4.02
N GLY A 66 -1.11 -2.71 -3.65
CA GLY A 66 -2.05 -2.50 -2.55
C GLY A 66 -1.36 -2.32 -1.21
N ILE A 67 -0.35 -3.13 -0.90
CA ILE A 67 0.33 -3.02 0.38
C ILE A 67 1.15 -1.74 0.48
N LEU A 68 1.67 -1.26 -0.64
CA LEU A 68 2.54 -0.07 -0.66
C LEU A 68 1.80 1.23 -0.94
N HIS A 69 0.50 1.19 -1.20
CA HIS A 69 -0.21 2.39 -1.65
C HIS A 69 -0.20 3.54 -0.64
N ASP A 70 -0.11 3.24 0.66
CA ASP A 70 -0.05 4.23 1.72
C ASP A 70 1.28 4.21 2.46
N PHE A 71 2.38 3.90 1.76
CA PHE A 71 3.71 3.85 2.38
C PHE A 71 4.30 5.26 2.50
N TYR A 72 3.77 6.03 3.46
CA TYR A 72 4.22 7.38 3.74
C TYR A 72 4.49 7.54 5.24
N TYR A 73 5.21 8.60 5.60
CA TYR A 73 5.64 8.83 6.97
C TYR A 73 4.76 9.80 7.75
N LYS A 74 4.06 10.70 7.08
CA LYS A 74 3.21 11.68 7.76
C LYS A 74 1.75 11.34 7.57
N PRO A 75 0.96 11.26 8.67
CA PRO A 75 -0.48 11.07 8.54
C PRO A 75 -1.09 12.24 7.77
N TRP A 76 -2.12 11.95 6.98
CA TRP A 76 -2.77 12.99 6.21
C TRP A 76 -3.34 14.11 7.10
N GLN A 77 -3.67 13.81 8.35
CA GLN A 77 -4.17 14.80 9.31
C GLN A 77 -3.15 15.88 9.62
N SER A 78 -1.87 15.63 9.40
CA SER A 78 -0.82 16.59 9.68
C SER A 78 -0.57 17.55 8.53
N LEU A 79 -1.29 17.41 7.41
CA LEU A 79 -1.14 18.31 6.28
C LEU A 79 -1.71 19.69 6.62
N ASP A 80 -1.06 20.73 6.07
CA ASP A 80 -1.48 22.09 6.26
C ASP A 80 -2.91 22.29 5.73
N ARG A 81 -3.75 22.94 6.52
CA ARG A 81 -5.13 23.24 6.12
C ARG A 81 -5.19 24.16 4.89
N ASN A 82 -4.15 24.94 4.68
CA ASN A 82 -4.07 25.85 3.54
C ASN A 82 -3.66 25.14 2.26
N THR A 83 -3.27 23.86 2.34
CA THR A 83 -2.92 23.07 1.16
C THR A 83 -4.17 22.88 0.31
N PRO A 84 -4.11 23.19 -1.00
CA PRO A 84 -5.25 22.95 -1.88
C PRO A 84 -5.74 21.51 -1.80
N LEU A 85 -7.04 21.33 -1.93
CA LEU A 85 -7.66 20.02 -1.75
C LEU A 85 -7.02 18.94 -2.63
N PHE A 86 -6.73 19.27 -3.89
CA PHE A 86 -6.16 18.30 -4.83
C PHE A 86 -4.71 17.92 -4.48
N LYS A 87 -4.04 18.68 -3.61
CA LYS A 87 -2.69 18.39 -3.16
C LYS A 87 -2.67 17.66 -1.82
N LYS A 88 -3.82 17.51 -1.19
CA LYS A 88 -3.90 16.82 0.09
C LYS A 88 -3.99 15.32 -0.15
N HIS A 89 -3.65 14.58 0.87
CA HIS A 89 -3.90 13.14 0.97
C HIS A 89 -3.47 12.35 -0.27
N GLY A 90 -4.33 12.21 -1.27
CA GLY A 90 -4.06 11.36 -2.42
C GLY A 90 -2.83 11.79 -3.21
N PHE A 91 -2.75 13.07 -3.57
CA PHE A 91 -1.64 13.55 -4.39
C PHE A 91 -0.31 13.56 -3.64
N VAL A 92 -0.33 14.06 -2.41
CA VAL A 92 0.90 14.17 -1.63
C VAL A 92 1.36 12.80 -1.16
N HIS A 93 0.45 12.02 -0.57
CA HIS A 93 0.81 10.73 0.00
C HIS A 93 1.08 9.68 -1.07
N GLY A 94 0.36 9.71 -2.19
CA GLY A 94 0.62 8.80 -3.29
C GLY A 94 2.01 8.99 -3.87
N ASN A 95 2.43 10.24 -4.05
CA ASN A 95 3.76 10.54 -4.55
C ASN A 95 4.83 10.10 -3.55
N GLU A 96 4.64 10.40 -2.28
CA GLU A 96 5.58 9.98 -1.23
C GLU A 96 5.65 8.46 -1.14
N ALA A 97 4.51 7.78 -1.20
CA ALA A 97 4.46 6.32 -1.15
C ALA A 97 5.22 5.70 -2.33
N SER A 98 5.09 6.28 -3.53
CA SER A 98 5.82 5.82 -4.70
C SER A 98 7.32 5.96 -4.52
N ILE A 99 7.77 7.10 -4.01
CA ILE A 99 9.20 7.34 -3.76
C ILE A 99 9.74 6.37 -2.72
N ASN A 100 9.02 6.20 -1.61
CA ASN A 100 9.45 5.29 -0.54
C ASN A 100 9.48 3.85 -1.01
N SER A 101 8.50 3.43 -1.81
CA SER A 101 8.45 2.09 -2.35
C SER A 101 9.67 1.80 -3.24
N SER A 102 10.04 2.76 -4.06
CA SER A 102 11.20 2.64 -4.92
C SER A 102 12.50 2.59 -4.12
N LYS A 103 12.55 3.36 -3.02
CA LYS A 103 13.73 3.45 -2.18
C LYS A 103 13.97 2.16 -1.39
N TYR A 104 12.94 1.61 -0.78
CA TYR A 104 13.10 0.48 0.14
C TYR A 104 12.82 -0.88 -0.50
N PHE A 105 12.08 -0.93 -1.58
CA PHE A 105 11.72 -2.18 -2.25
C PHE A 105 11.96 -2.12 -3.76
N PRO A 106 13.15 -1.71 -4.19
CA PRO A 106 13.39 -1.50 -5.63
C PRO A 106 13.26 -2.78 -6.46
N SER A 107 13.55 -3.94 -5.87
CA SER A 107 13.45 -5.20 -6.60
C SER A 107 12.04 -5.74 -6.69
N MET A 108 11.10 -5.18 -5.93
CA MET A 108 9.72 -5.66 -5.88
C MET A 108 8.76 -4.79 -6.68
N VAL A 109 9.15 -3.57 -7.03
CA VAL A 109 8.29 -2.64 -7.75
C VAL A 109 8.73 -2.51 -9.20
N ASN A 110 7.79 -2.10 -10.04
CA ASN A 110 8.05 -1.79 -11.44
C ASN A 110 7.27 -0.51 -11.77
N ASP A 111 7.41 -0.04 -13.01
CA ASP A 111 6.77 1.22 -13.42
C ASP A 111 5.25 1.18 -13.26
N GLU A 112 4.63 0.05 -13.56
CA GLU A 112 3.18 -0.08 -13.42
C GLU A 112 2.74 0.00 -11.96
N ILE A 113 3.47 -0.68 -11.08
CA ILE A 113 3.18 -0.64 -9.64
C ILE A 113 3.37 0.78 -9.11
N LEU A 114 4.49 1.42 -9.44
CA LEU A 114 4.78 2.77 -8.97
C LEU A 114 3.76 3.77 -9.48
N ASP A 115 3.33 3.63 -10.73
CA ASP A 115 2.33 4.51 -11.31
C ASP A 115 0.97 4.32 -10.60
N ALA A 116 0.61 3.09 -10.31
CA ALA A 116 -0.63 2.81 -9.59
C ALA A 116 -0.61 3.42 -8.19
N ILE A 117 0.51 3.31 -7.48
CA ILE A 117 0.67 3.90 -6.15
C ILE A 117 0.58 5.42 -6.24
N LYS A 118 1.28 6.00 -7.19
CA LYS A 118 1.35 7.46 -7.35
C LYS A 118 -0.02 8.07 -7.69
N LYS A 119 -0.82 7.38 -8.49
CA LYS A 119 -2.12 7.88 -8.95
C LYS A 119 -3.26 7.56 -8.00
N HIS A 120 -3.02 6.73 -7.01
CA HIS A 120 -4.04 6.44 -6.02
C HIS A 120 -4.35 7.72 -5.25
N MET A 121 -5.63 8.00 -5.07
CA MET A 121 -6.07 9.26 -4.48
C MET A 121 -6.62 9.10 -3.06
N PHE A 122 -7.12 7.94 -2.74
CA PHE A 122 -7.81 7.75 -1.46
C PHE A 122 -7.65 6.35 -0.94
#